data_7f05b0d613adbbccf347c605a8619dd7
#
_entry.id   7f05b0d613adbbccf347c605a8619dd7
#
_cell.length_a   1.000
_cell.length_b   1.000
_cell.length_c   1.000
_cell.angle_alpha   90.00
_cell.angle_beta   90.00
_cell.angle_gamma   90.00
#
_symmetry.space_group_name_H-M   'P 1'
#
loop_
_entity.id
_entity.type
_entity.pdbx_description
1 polymer ?
#
loop_
_entity_poly.entity_id
_entity_poly.type
_entity_poly.pdbx_seq_one_letter_code
_entity_poly.pdbx_strand_id
1 'polypeptide(L)'
;MTTRRLVLTRSAAVIGAASTGLLLPQIVRAQSDKVRVGFMLPYTGTFAQLGVAIENGFRMALDEQGGKLGGREVEFFKVDDESNPAKGIENATRLVQRDKVDVLVGTVHS
;
A
#
# COMPACT_ATOMS: atom_id res chain seq x y z
N MET A 1 15.52 -46.20 -28.39
CA MET A 1 14.11 -45.80 -28.25
C MET A 1 13.81 -45.30 -26.88
N THR A 2 13.95 -46.12 -25.88
CA THR A 2 13.63 -45.78 -24.52
C THR A 2 14.49 -44.62 -23.99
N THR A 3 15.73 -44.57 -24.36
CA THR A 3 16.65 -43.52 -23.92
C THR A 3 16.20 -42.14 -24.36
N ARG A 4 15.70 -42.05 -25.60
CA ARG A 4 15.26 -40.76 -26.11
C ARG A 4 14.03 -40.24 -25.35
N ARG A 5 13.17 -41.12 -24.96
CA ARG A 5 11.98 -40.73 -24.20
C ARG A 5 12.37 -40.21 -22.83
N LEU A 6 13.34 -40.83 -22.19
CA LEU A 6 13.82 -40.38 -20.90
C LEU A 6 14.43 -38.98 -20.97
N VAL A 7 15.16 -38.68 -22.05
CA VAL A 7 15.75 -37.37 -22.24
C VAL A 7 14.66 -36.29 -22.34
N LEU A 8 13.61 -36.55 -23.08
CA LEU A 8 12.51 -35.61 -23.22
C LEU A 8 11.81 -35.35 -21.90
N THR A 9 11.64 -36.38 -21.11
CA THR A 9 11.02 -36.25 -19.79
C THR A 9 11.84 -35.35 -18.88
N ARG A 10 13.14 -35.52 -18.91
CA ARG A 10 14.02 -34.69 -18.09
C ARG A 10 13.98 -33.22 -18.50
N SER A 11 13.90 -32.96 -19.77
CA SER A 11 13.79 -31.61 -20.27
C SER A 11 12.51 -30.93 -19.76
N ALA A 12 11.41 -31.64 -19.75
CA ALA A 12 10.17 -31.12 -19.22
C ALA A 12 10.27 -30.75 -17.74
N ALA A 13 10.98 -31.56 -16.96
CA ALA A 13 11.19 -31.27 -15.55
C ALA A 13 11.98 -29.97 -15.34
N VAL A 14 12.97 -29.74 -16.15
CA VAL A 14 13.77 -28.51 -16.07
C VAL A 14 12.90 -27.28 -16.36
N ILE A 15 12.03 -27.35 -17.34
CA ILE A 15 11.14 -26.25 -17.67
C ILE A 15 10.22 -25.96 -16.49
N GLY A 16 9.71 -26.96 -15.83
CA GLY A 16 8.86 -26.79 -14.67
C GLY A 16 9.57 -26.06 -13.53
N ALA A 17 10.83 -26.36 -13.29
CA ALA A 17 11.59 -25.69 -12.25
C ALA A 17 11.78 -24.20 -12.55
N ALA A 18 12.03 -23.85 -13.80
CA ALA A 18 12.17 -22.46 -14.21
C ALA A 18 10.88 -21.69 -13.99
N SER A 19 9.73 -22.29 -14.29
CA SER A 19 8.43 -21.66 -14.07
C SER A 19 8.19 -21.38 -12.58
N THR A 20 8.59 -22.29 -11.72
CA THR A 20 8.45 -22.10 -10.28
C THR A 20 9.24 -20.89 -9.79
N GLY A 21 10.45 -20.70 -10.31
CA GLY A 21 11.26 -19.55 -9.95
C GLY A 21 10.63 -18.23 -10.35
N LEU A 22 9.90 -18.18 -11.46
CA LEU A 22 9.23 -16.97 -11.90
C LEU A 22 8.04 -16.60 -11.02
N LEU A 23 7.44 -17.55 -10.32
CA LEU A 23 6.28 -17.29 -9.47
C LEU A 23 6.65 -16.61 -8.15
N LEU A 24 7.89 -16.79 -7.67
CA LEU A 24 8.30 -16.22 -6.39
C LEU A 24 8.16 -14.70 -6.30
N PRO A 25 8.57 -13.89 -7.30
CA PRO A 25 8.38 -12.46 -7.24
C PRO A 25 6.91 -12.05 -7.17
N GLN A 26 6.03 -12.80 -7.81
CA GLN A 26 4.60 -12.52 -7.76
C GLN A 26 4.02 -12.79 -6.39
N ILE A 27 4.49 -13.82 -5.70
CA ILE A 27 4.03 -14.13 -4.34
C ILE A 27 4.44 -13.01 -3.39
N VAL A 28 5.67 -12.52 -3.50
CA VAL A 28 6.14 -11.41 -2.67
C VAL A 28 5.31 -10.17 -2.92
N ARG A 29 4.99 -9.89 -4.18
CA ARG A 29 4.15 -8.74 -4.53
C ARG A 29 2.75 -8.87 -3.94
N ALA A 30 2.17 -10.06 -3.95
CA ALA A 30 0.85 -10.29 -3.38
C ALA A 30 0.83 -10.06 -1.87
N GLN A 31 1.92 -10.39 -1.16
CA GLN A 31 2.01 -10.17 0.28
C GLN A 31 2.06 -8.69 0.64
N SER A 32 2.58 -7.84 -0.24
CA SER A 32 2.64 -6.40 -0.02
C SER A 32 1.57 -5.66 -0.82
N ASP A 33 0.46 -6.33 -1.10
CA ASP A 33 -0.58 -5.81 -1.98
C ASP A 33 -1.63 -4.97 -1.26
N LYS A 34 -1.37 -4.55 -0.03
CA LYS A 34 -2.24 -3.61 0.66
C LYS A 34 -2.01 -2.21 0.12
N VAL A 35 -3.10 -1.44 0.02
CA VAL A 35 -2.99 -0.03 -0.30
C VAL A 35 -2.63 0.70 0.98
N ARG A 36 -1.52 1.40 0.96
CA ARG A 36 -1.04 2.19 2.10
C ARG A 36 -1.47 3.62 1.94
N VAL A 37 -2.34 4.06 2.83
CA VAL A 37 -2.91 5.42 2.78
C VAL A 37 -2.32 6.21 3.96
N GLY A 38 -1.67 7.32 3.64
CA GLY A 38 -1.11 8.20 4.64
C GLY A 38 -1.99 9.42 4.84
N PHE A 39 -2.42 9.66 6.07
CA PHE A 39 -3.14 10.88 6.42
C PHE A 39 -2.16 11.88 7.00
N MET A 40 -2.03 13.02 6.33
CA MET A 40 -1.27 14.15 6.80
C MET A 40 -2.26 15.28 7.05
N LEU A 41 -2.96 15.18 8.15
CA LEU A 41 -4.10 16.03 8.48
C LEU A 41 -3.88 16.65 9.86
N PRO A 42 -4.51 17.79 10.13
CA PRO A 42 -4.52 18.33 11.48
C PRO A 42 -5.48 17.54 12.36
N TYR A 43 -4.97 17.03 13.46
CA TYR A 43 -5.79 16.37 14.49
C TYR A 43 -5.78 17.19 15.78
N THR A 44 -4.93 18.21 15.85
CA THR A 44 -4.87 19.17 16.94
C THR A 44 -4.72 20.58 16.36
N GLY A 45 -4.98 21.59 17.16
CA GLY A 45 -4.86 22.98 16.75
C GLY A 45 -6.14 23.52 16.09
N THR A 46 -5.98 24.62 15.37
CA THR A 46 -7.11 25.39 14.84
C THR A 46 -7.97 24.58 13.85
N PHE A 47 -7.36 23.73 13.06
CA PHE A 47 -8.07 23.00 12.02
C PHE A 47 -8.39 21.55 12.39
N ALA A 48 -8.31 21.21 13.68
CA ALA A 48 -8.50 19.82 14.12
C ALA A 48 -9.82 19.20 13.68
N GLN A 49 -10.90 19.98 13.74
CA GLN A 49 -12.22 19.47 13.35
C GLN A 49 -12.26 19.11 11.85
N LEU A 50 -11.58 19.88 11.02
CA LEU A 50 -11.53 19.60 9.60
C LEU A 50 -10.75 18.32 9.33
N GLY A 51 -9.63 18.13 10.00
CA GLY A 51 -8.83 16.92 9.83
C GLY A 51 -9.61 15.68 10.21
N VAL A 52 -10.29 15.71 11.34
CA VAL A 52 -11.11 14.58 11.79
C VAL A 52 -12.26 14.32 10.81
N ALA A 53 -12.91 15.38 10.30
CA ALA A 53 -14.00 15.22 9.35
C ALA A 53 -13.53 14.59 8.04
N ILE A 54 -12.37 14.99 7.56
CA ILE A 54 -11.81 14.43 6.33
C ILE A 54 -11.51 12.93 6.51
N GLU A 55 -10.87 12.56 7.60
CA GLU A 55 -10.60 11.14 7.86
C GLU A 55 -11.90 10.34 7.98
N ASN A 56 -12.87 10.86 8.70
CA ASN A 56 -14.16 10.18 8.87
C ASN A 56 -14.86 9.99 7.53
N GLY A 57 -14.84 11.01 6.66
CA GLY A 57 -15.42 10.90 5.33
C GLY A 57 -14.72 9.84 4.49
N PHE A 58 -13.41 9.79 4.56
CA PHE A 58 -12.65 8.77 3.85
C PHE A 58 -13.00 7.37 4.34
N ARG A 59 -13.05 7.17 5.65
CA ARG A 59 -13.38 5.87 6.24
C ARG A 59 -14.81 5.44 5.91
N MET A 60 -15.73 6.38 5.89
CA MET A 60 -17.11 6.10 5.54
C MET A 60 -17.22 5.62 4.09
N ALA A 61 -16.55 6.31 3.17
CA ALA A 61 -16.52 5.90 1.77
C ALA A 61 -15.87 4.51 1.62
N LEU A 62 -14.82 4.24 2.38
CA LEU A 62 -14.15 2.95 2.36
C LEU A 62 -15.08 1.84 2.86
N ASP A 63 -15.85 2.09 3.93
CA ASP A 63 -16.80 1.12 4.45
C ASP A 63 -17.88 0.78 3.44
N GLU A 64 -18.33 1.76 2.65
CA GLU A 64 -19.29 1.52 1.58
C GLU A 64 -18.74 0.59 0.51
N GLN A 65 -17.43 0.51 0.38
CA GLN A 65 -16.75 -0.39 -0.57
C GLN A 65 -16.28 -1.68 0.09
N GLY A 66 -16.78 -2.01 1.26
CA GLY A 66 -16.45 -3.23 1.96
C GLY A 66 -15.07 -3.20 2.62
N GLY A 67 -14.56 -2.02 2.92
CA GLY A 67 -13.26 -1.86 3.58
C GLY A 67 -12.06 -2.04 2.66
N LYS A 68 -12.28 -2.01 1.35
CA LYS A 68 -11.22 -2.22 0.36
C LYS A 68 -11.22 -1.13 -0.69
N LEU A 69 -10.04 -0.85 -1.23
CA LEU A 69 -9.88 0.04 -2.37
C LEU A 69 -9.37 -0.79 -3.56
N GLY A 70 -10.13 -0.77 -4.65
CA GLY A 70 -9.80 -1.55 -5.83
C GLY A 70 -9.64 -3.03 -5.54
N GLY A 71 -10.40 -3.56 -4.59
CA GLY A 71 -10.33 -4.97 -4.20
C GLY A 71 -9.17 -5.30 -3.26
N ARG A 72 -8.41 -4.30 -2.81
CA ARG A 72 -7.23 -4.47 -1.97
C ARG A 72 -7.49 -3.94 -0.56
N GLU A 73 -6.97 -4.63 0.43
CA GLU A 73 -7.05 -4.15 1.81
C GLU A 73 -6.29 -2.84 1.98
N VAL A 74 -6.72 -2.04 2.95
CA VAL A 74 -6.14 -0.72 3.20
C VAL A 74 -5.43 -0.72 4.54
N GLU A 75 -4.24 -0.16 4.56
CA GLU A 75 -3.47 0.06 5.77
C GLU A 75 -3.28 1.57 5.94
N PHE A 76 -3.57 2.09 7.13
CA PHE A 76 -3.53 3.52 7.39
C PHE A 76 -2.29 3.91 8.18
N PHE A 77 -1.70 5.02 7.76
CA PHE A 77 -0.62 5.68 8.47
C PHE A 77 -1.04 7.13 8.68
N LYS A 78 -1.04 7.59 9.92
CA LYS A 78 -1.48 8.96 10.16
C LYS A 78 -0.44 9.74 10.94
N VAL A 79 -0.26 10.99 10.55
CA VAL A 79 0.57 11.96 11.24
C VAL A 79 -0.26 13.21 11.46
N ASP A 80 -0.06 13.83 12.61
CA ASP A 80 -0.73 15.09 12.96
C ASP A 80 0.16 16.25 12.54
N ASP A 81 -0.34 17.10 11.65
CA ASP A 81 0.41 18.29 11.27
C ASP A 81 0.20 19.45 12.27
N GLU A 82 -0.61 19.25 13.30
CA GLU A 82 -0.85 20.18 14.40
C GLU A 82 -1.31 21.55 13.93
N SER A 83 -1.95 21.63 12.77
CA SER A 83 -2.32 22.88 12.11
C SER A 83 -1.11 23.80 11.90
N ASN A 84 0.06 23.22 11.70
CA ASN A 84 1.33 23.92 11.55
C ASN A 84 1.97 23.56 10.20
N PRO A 85 2.04 24.51 9.24
CA PRO A 85 2.61 24.20 7.92
C PRO A 85 4.07 23.76 7.97
N ALA A 86 4.83 24.17 8.98
CA ALA A 86 6.23 23.80 9.11
C ALA A 86 6.42 22.28 9.32
N LYS A 87 5.39 21.59 9.77
CA LYS A 87 5.41 20.14 9.94
C LYS A 87 5.21 19.39 8.62
N GLY A 88 4.78 20.07 7.59
CA GLY A 88 4.39 19.43 6.33
C GLY A 88 5.50 18.63 5.67
N ILE A 89 6.68 19.24 5.53
CA ILE A 89 7.80 18.58 4.85
C ILE A 89 8.27 17.35 5.64
N GLU A 90 8.42 17.49 6.94
CA GLU A 90 8.84 16.39 7.79
C GLU A 90 7.84 15.24 7.75
N ASN A 91 6.56 15.56 7.87
CA ASN A 91 5.50 14.56 7.87
C ASN A 91 5.38 13.85 6.51
N ALA A 92 5.46 14.59 5.42
CA ALA A 92 5.44 14.01 4.09
C ALA A 92 6.62 13.08 3.87
N THR A 93 7.81 13.52 4.27
CA THR A 93 9.02 12.70 4.16
C THR A 93 8.86 11.39 4.93
N ARG A 94 8.34 11.47 6.14
CA ARG A 94 8.11 10.28 6.96
C ARG A 94 7.15 9.30 6.30
N LEU A 95 6.03 9.80 5.82
CA LEU A 95 5.02 8.96 5.18
C LEU A 95 5.53 8.32 3.89
N VAL A 96 6.25 9.08 3.08
CA VAL A 96 6.73 8.60 1.78
C VAL A 96 7.95 7.68 1.93
N GLN A 97 8.93 8.08 2.72
CA GLN A 97 10.20 7.36 2.80
C GLN A 97 10.21 6.24 3.81
N ARG A 98 9.60 6.45 4.98
CA ARG A 98 9.58 5.45 6.04
C ARG A 98 8.40 4.50 5.92
N ASP A 99 7.21 5.05 5.81
CA ASP A 99 5.99 4.26 5.80
C ASP A 99 5.62 3.78 4.40
N LYS A 100 6.21 4.39 3.37
CA LYS A 100 6.06 3.99 1.97
C LYS A 100 4.59 3.93 1.54
N VAL A 101 3.86 5.01 1.85
CA VAL A 101 2.45 5.10 1.48
C VAL A 101 2.28 5.21 -0.02
N ASP A 102 1.19 4.65 -0.52
CA ASP A 102 0.84 4.72 -1.94
C ASP A 102 0.06 6.00 -2.25
N VAL A 103 -0.68 6.50 -1.28
CA VAL A 103 -1.52 7.69 -1.43
C VAL A 103 -1.36 8.56 -0.20
N LEU A 104 -1.18 9.86 -0.42
CA LEU A 104 -1.17 10.87 0.63
C LEU A 104 -2.49 11.63 0.60
N VAL A 105 -3.13 11.74 1.76
CA VAL A 105 -4.35 12.52 1.95
C VAL A 105 -4.03 13.68 2.88
N GLY A 106 -4.23 14.86 2.42
CA GLY A 106 -3.95 16.11 3.12
C GLY A 106 -3.57 17.15 2.06
N THR A 107 -3.34 18.35 2.36
CA THR A 107 -3.35 19.04 3.64
C THR A 107 -4.60 19.91 3.73
N VAL A 108 -4.85 20.47 4.92
CA VAL A 108 -6.00 21.38 5.09
C VAL A 108 -5.59 22.82 4.84
N HIS A 109 -4.37 23.16 5.14
CA HIS A 109 -3.84 24.51 4.99
C HIS A 109 -2.47 24.48 4.31
N SER A 110 -2.07 25.57 3.77
CA SER A 110 -0.77 25.73 3.11
C SER A 110 0.20 26.53 3.97
#